data_1e7cd9596ed84ffe371b2b694a01147a
#
_entry.id   1e7cd9596ed84ffe371b2b694a01147a
#
_cell.length_a   1.000
_cell.length_b   1.000
_cell.length_c   1.000
_cell.angle_alpha   90.00
_cell.angle_beta   90.00
_cell.angle_gamma   90.00
#
_symmetry.space_group_name_H-M   'P 1'
#
loop_
_entity.id
_entity.type
_entity.pdbx_description
1 polymer ?
#
loop_
_entity_poly.entity_id
_entity_poly.type
_entity_poly.pdbx_seq_one_letter_code
_entity_poly.pdbx_strand_id
1 'polypeptide(L)'
;VEKNSELPDGHKDKKFKGRIVFEGCHVKDEANNWAIFSEIASCPATMHASKAADTYGLFPGHGIMQADARQAYTQCTLKGTETYVRLPYEAWPESWKERKMWDPVCPLRLSLYGHPDSGGYWEQHCESHVLTKGFEKIDEWRSCYYHPELKLFMIIYVDDFKLAGPNENLQMGWDLLQE
;
A
#
# COMPACT_ATOMS: atom_id res chain seq x y z
N VAL A 1 13.67 7.40 -10.46
CA VAL A 1 13.77 8.59 -9.61
C VAL A 1 14.98 8.46 -8.72
N GLU A 2 15.78 9.51 -8.62
CA GLU A 2 16.90 9.58 -7.69
C GLU A 2 16.39 9.93 -6.29
N LYS A 3 16.72 9.12 -5.30
CA LYS A 3 16.39 9.37 -3.90
C LYS A 3 17.53 10.14 -3.24
N ASN A 4 17.20 11.15 -2.42
CA ASN A 4 18.16 12.03 -1.78
C ASN A 4 19.04 12.77 -2.81
N SER A 5 18.37 13.32 -3.84
CA SER A 5 19.05 14.05 -4.94
C SER A 5 19.80 15.30 -4.47
N GLU A 6 19.46 15.81 -3.28
CA GLU A 6 20.13 16.94 -2.61
C GLU A 6 21.52 16.60 -2.07
N LEU A 7 21.85 15.31 -1.94
CA LEU A 7 23.15 14.88 -1.46
C LEU A 7 24.20 14.95 -2.58
N PRO A 8 25.48 15.19 -2.23
CA PRO A 8 26.56 15.20 -3.20
C PRO A 8 26.68 13.89 -4.00
N ASP A 9 27.20 13.98 -5.21
CA ASP A 9 27.48 12.80 -6.03
C ASP A 9 28.46 11.86 -5.31
N GLY A 10 28.13 10.55 -5.34
CA GLY A 10 28.90 9.53 -4.63
C GLY A 10 28.57 9.36 -3.15
N HIS A 11 27.62 10.14 -2.59
CA HIS A 11 27.20 9.91 -1.22
C HIS A 11 26.50 8.56 -1.07
N LYS A 12 26.86 7.79 -0.01
CA LYS A 12 26.37 6.41 0.23
C LYS A 12 24.86 6.27 0.30
N ASP A 13 24.15 7.33 0.70
CA ASP A 13 22.71 7.35 0.86
C ASP A 13 21.97 7.86 -0.40
N LYS A 14 22.72 8.30 -1.43
CA LYS A 14 22.18 8.67 -2.73
C LYS A 14 21.93 7.40 -3.55
N LYS A 15 20.66 7.11 -3.83
CA LYS A 15 20.23 5.85 -4.47
C LYS A 15 19.25 6.12 -5.59
N PHE A 16 19.36 5.35 -6.66
CA PHE A 16 18.32 5.30 -7.67
C PHE A 16 17.18 4.37 -7.19
N LYS A 17 15.94 4.86 -7.25
CA LYS A 17 14.73 4.09 -6.98
C LYS A 17 13.98 3.89 -8.28
N GLY A 18 14.01 2.67 -8.81
CA GLY A 18 13.13 2.23 -9.90
C GLY A 18 11.75 1.85 -9.34
N ARG A 19 10.71 2.12 -10.11
CA ARG A 19 9.35 1.67 -9.78
C ARG A 19 8.74 1.05 -11.04
N ILE A 20 8.30 -0.19 -10.93
CA ILE A 20 7.51 -0.84 -11.97
C ILE A 20 6.05 -0.46 -11.72
N VAL A 21 5.38 0.03 -12.74
CA VAL A 21 3.99 0.49 -12.68
C VAL A 21 3.21 -0.20 -13.78
N PHE A 22 2.02 -0.67 -13.46
CA PHE A 22 1.07 -1.18 -14.43
C PHE A 22 0.41 -0.01 -15.19
N GLU A 23 0.33 -0.11 -16.51
CA GLU A 23 -0.33 0.92 -17.33
C GLU A 23 -1.85 0.69 -17.39
N GLY A 24 -2.55 0.95 -16.29
CA GLY A 24 -3.99 0.70 -16.15
C GLY A 24 -4.88 1.40 -17.17
N CYS A 25 -4.41 2.49 -17.77
CA CYS A 25 -5.15 3.20 -18.84
C CYS A 25 -5.05 2.51 -20.20
N HIS A 26 -4.20 1.51 -20.39
CA HIS A 26 -3.98 0.82 -21.65
C HIS A 26 -4.45 -0.65 -21.65
N VAL A 27 -5.30 -1.02 -20.69
CA VAL A 27 -5.82 -2.38 -20.57
C VAL A 27 -6.98 -2.60 -21.56
N LYS A 28 -6.96 -3.75 -22.22
CA LYS A 28 -8.02 -4.17 -23.14
C LYS A 28 -8.62 -5.50 -22.68
N ASP A 29 -9.92 -5.66 -22.96
CA ASP A 29 -10.64 -6.90 -22.76
C ASP A 29 -10.37 -7.94 -23.89
N GLU A 30 -10.96 -9.10 -23.78
CA GLU A 30 -10.84 -10.19 -24.77
C GLU A 30 -11.34 -9.79 -26.18
N ALA A 31 -12.27 -8.83 -26.24
CA ALA A 31 -12.80 -8.30 -27.49
C ALA A 31 -11.99 -7.10 -28.04
N ASN A 32 -10.83 -6.81 -27.43
CA ASN A 32 -9.94 -5.69 -27.76
C ASN A 32 -10.56 -4.28 -27.52
N ASN A 33 -11.62 -4.18 -26.70
CA ASN A 33 -12.15 -2.92 -26.22
C ASN A 33 -11.38 -2.47 -24.98
N TRP A 34 -11.51 -1.19 -24.62
CA TRP A 34 -10.95 -0.69 -23.35
C TRP A 34 -11.62 -1.39 -22.17
N ALA A 35 -10.80 -1.96 -21.30
CA ALA A 35 -11.30 -2.64 -20.11
C ALA A 35 -11.96 -1.66 -19.14
N ILE A 36 -13.10 -2.06 -18.60
CA ILE A 36 -13.80 -1.35 -17.54
C ILE A 36 -13.47 -2.04 -16.23
N PHE A 37 -12.85 -1.33 -15.31
CA PHE A 37 -12.54 -1.83 -13.96
C PHE A 37 -13.67 -1.48 -13.01
N SER A 38 -13.83 -2.32 -11.98
CA SER A 38 -14.91 -2.15 -11.00
C SER A 38 -14.68 -0.99 -10.04
N GLU A 39 -13.64 -0.18 -10.22
CA GLU A 39 -13.26 0.94 -9.37
C GLU A 39 -13.55 0.66 -7.88
N ILE A 40 -12.86 -0.32 -7.31
CA ILE A 40 -12.88 -0.51 -5.87
C ILE A 40 -12.15 0.69 -5.28
N ALA A 41 -12.92 1.75 -5.04
CA ALA A 41 -12.38 3.01 -4.56
C ALA A 41 -11.68 2.80 -3.22
N SER A 42 -10.40 3.11 -3.15
CA SER A 42 -9.72 3.26 -1.87
C SER A 42 -10.15 4.58 -1.23
N CYS A 43 -10.40 4.55 0.06
CA CYS A 43 -10.76 5.74 0.83
C CYS A 43 -9.75 5.95 1.96
N PRO A 44 -8.61 6.57 1.67
CA PRO A 44 -7.62 6.89 2.68
C PRO A 44 -8.18 7.84 3.74
N ALA A 45 -7.55 7.84 4.91
CA ALA A 45 -7.94 8.72 6.01
C ALA A 45 -7.91 10.20 5.59
N THR A 46 -8.83 10.97 6.16
CA THR A 46 -8.93 12.41 5.85
C THR A 46 -7.87 13.23 6.58
N MET A 47 -7.62 14.45 6.10
CA MET A 47 -6.78 15.42 6.81
C MET A 47 -7.28 15.73 8.23
N HIS A 48 -8.61 15.70 8.44
CA HIS A 48 -9.20 15.91 9.77
C HIS A 48 -8.84 14.77 10.73
N ALA A 49 -8.87 13.52 10.25
CA ALA A 49 -8.44 12.35 11.03
C ALA A 49 -6.95 12.47 11.42
N SER A 50 -6.10 12.90 10.48
CA SER A 50 -4.68 13.12 10.76
C SER A 50 -4.46 14.17 11.86
N LYS A 51 -5.17 15.30 11.79
CA LYS A 51 -5.10 16.35 12.83
C LYS A 51 -5.63 15.85 14.18
N ALA A 52 -6.68 15.04 14.18
CA ALA A 52 -7.21 14.44 15.41
C ALA A 52 -6.17 13.51 16.06
N ALA A 53 -5.47 12.68 15.27
CA ALA A 53 -4.38 11.85 15.78
C ALA A 53 -3.23 12.70 16.34
N ASP A 54 -2.86 13.79 15.65
CA ASP A 54 -1.85 14.73 16.15
C ASP A 54 -2.28 15.35 17.50
N THR A 55 -3.54 15.79 17.60
CA THR A 55 -4.09 16.35 18.84
C THR A 55 -4.08 15.31 19.97
N TYR A 56 -4.49 14.07 19.69
CA TYR A 56 -4.48 12.99 20.67
C TYR A 56 -3.06 12.66 21.15
N GLY A 57 -2.10 12.67 20.25
CA GLY A 57 -0.68 12.45 20.57
C GLY A 57 -0.04 13.59 21.40
N LEU A 58 -0.68 14.77 21.47
CA LEU A 58 -0.20 15.90 22.28
C LEU A 58 -0.72 15.87 23.72
N PHE A 59 -1.57 14.93 24.10
CA PHE A 59 -2.02 14.80 25.48
C PHE A 59 -0.85 14.42 26.40
N PRO A 60 -0.89 14.83 27.69
CA PRO A 60 0.15 14.45 28.65
C PRO A 60 0.38 12.93 28.68
N GLY A 61 1.61 12.49 28.53
CA GLY A 61 1.98 11.07 28.49
C GLY A 61 1.69 10.34 27.19
N HIS A 62 1.18 11.06 26.17
CA HIS A 62 0.97 10.50 24.84
C HIS A 62 2.10 10.87 23.86
N GLY A 63 2.10 10.20 22.74
CA GLY A 63 3.01 10.45 21.64
C GLY A 63 2.42 9.98 20.29
N ILE A 64 3.23 10.13 19.25
CA ILE A 64 2.88 9.76 17.89
C ILE A 64 4.05 8.98 17.30
N MET A 65 3.74 7.89 16.61
CA MET A 65 4.68 7.17 15.76
C MET A 65 4.11 7.01 14.35
N GLN A 66 5.00 6.95 13.37
CA GLN A 66 4.64 6.77 11.96
C GLN A 66 5.50 5.67 11.34
N ALA A 67 4.92 4.94 10.41
CA ALA A 67 5.61 3.93 9.63
C ALA A 67 5.03 3.86 8.21
N ASP A 68 5.85 3.43 7.27
CA ASP A 68 5.50 3.21 5.87
C ASP A 68 5.45 1.71 5.58
N ALA A 69 4.37 1.24 4.98
CA ALA A 69 4.26 -0.16 4.58
C ALA A 69 5.15 -0.43 3.37
N ARG A 70 6.11 -1.33 3.54
CA ARG A 70 7.01 -1.69 2.46
C ARG A 70 6.26 -2.43 1.35
N GLN A 71 6.34 -1.89 0.12
CA GLN A 71 5.74 -2.55 -1.05
C GLN A 71 4.24 -2.86 -0.84
N ALA A 72 3.50 -1.95 -0.25
CA ALA A 72 2.11 -2.12 0.18
C ALA A 72 1.26 -2.95 -0.79
N TYR A 73 1.07 -2.51 -2.02
CA TYR A 73 0.20 -3.20 -2.97
C TYR A 73 0.63 -4.64 -3.28
N THR A 74 1.91 -4.92 -3.36
CA THR A 74 2.41 -6.27 -3.66
C THR A 74 2.31 -7.25 -2.48
N GLN A 75 1.83 -6.80 -1.32
CA GLN A 75 1.51 -7.69 -0.21
C GLN A 75 0.15 -8.37 -0.38
N CYS A 76 -0.74 -7.83 -1.20
CA CYS A 76 -2.07 -8.40 -1.39
C CYS A 76 -2.24 -9.03 -2.77
N THR A 77 -3.06 -10.10 -2.81
CA THR A 77 -3.42 -10.77 -4.05
C THR A 77 -4.38 -9.90 -4.86
N LEU A 78 -4.11 -9.75 -6.15
CA LEU A 78 -5.07 -9.18 -7.09
C LEU A 78 -6.23 -10.17 -7.25
N LYS A 79 -7.45 -9.66 -7.06
CA LYS A 79 -8.69 -10.44 -7.17
C LYS A 79 -9.52 -9.92 -8.35
N GLY A 80 -10.71 -10.50 -8.55
CA GLY A 80 -11.60 -10.07 -9.63
C GLY A 80 -11.21 -10.66 -10.98
N THR A 81 -11.32 -9.87 -12.04
CA THR A 81 -11.01 -10.31 -13.41
C THR A 81 -9.53 -10.56 -13.58
N GLU A 82 -9.18 -11.76 -14.13
CA GLU A 82 -7.79 -12.09 -14.41
C GLU A 82 -7.15 -11.02 -15.31
N THR A 83 -6.07 -10.45 -14.84
CA THR A 83 -5.30 -9.44 -15.55
C THR A 83 -3.96 -10.03 -15.99
N TYR A 84 -3.64 -9.88 -17.26
CA TYR A 84 -2.38 -10.32 -17.83
C TYR A 84 -1.50 -9.13 -18.17
N VAL A 85 -0.20 -9.26 -17.97
CA VAL A 85 0.78 -8.22 -18.27
C VAL A 85 1.75 -8.69 -19.34
N ARG A 86 2.08 -7.76 -20.24
CA ARG A 86 3.16 -7.91 -21.20
C ARG A 86 4.40 -7.27 -20.59
N LEU A 87 5.43 -8.08 -20.40
CA LEU A 87 6.70 -7.56 -19.89
C LEU A 87 7.52 -6.93 -21.02
N PRO A 88 8.31 -5.88 -20.74
CA PRO A 88 9.29 -5.41 -21.69
C PRO A 88 10.34 -6.52 -21.93
N TYR A 89 10.88 -6.59 -23.14
CA TYR A 89 11.80 -7.67 -23.55
C TYR A 89 13.01 -7.85 -22.61
N GLU A 90 13.49 -6.76 -22.05
CA GLU A 90 14.60 -6.74 -21.10
C GLU A 90 14.28 -7.49 -19.79
N ALA A 91 13.02 -7.52 -19.41
CA ALA A 91 12.54 -8.22 -18.22
C ALA A 91 12.09 -9.66 -18.47
N TRP A 92 12.21 -10.15 -19.72
CA TRP A 92 11.82 -11.53 -20.02
C TRP A 92 12.78 -12.54 -19.36
N PRO A 93 12.22 -13.58 -18.74
CA PRO A 93 13.02 -14.74 -18.31
C PRO A 93 13.84 -15.30 -19.47
N GLU A 94 15.05 -15.76 -19.21
CA GLU A 94 15.93 -16.29 -20.27
C GLU A 94 15.26 -17.47 -21.02
N SER A 95 14.51 -18.31 -20.31
CA SER A 95 13.75 -19.40 -20.90
C SER A 95 12.74 -18.95 -21.97
N TRP A 96 12.20 -17.73 -21.88
CA TRP A 96 11.31 -17.19 -22.92
C TRP A 96 12.07 -16.80 -24.17
N LYS A 97 13.28 -16.23 -24.00
CA LYS A 97 14.17 -15.85 -25.10
C LYS A 97 14.69 -17.07 -25.83
N GLU A 98 15.16 -18.09 -25.11
CA GLU A 98 15.63 -19.37 -25.66
C GLU A 98 14.53 -20.07 -26.48
N ARG A 99 13.30 -20.08 -25.98
CA ARG A 99 12.13 -20.64 -26.65
C ARG A 99 11.61 -19.78 -27.80
N LYS A 100 12.22 -18.60 -28.03
CA LYS A 100 11.81 -17.62 -29.05
C LYS A 100 10.30 -17.33 -28.99
N MET A 101 9.78 -17.13 -27.79
CA MET A 101 8.37 -16.85 -27.61
C MET A 101 7.96 -15.56 -28.34
N TRP A 102 6.78 -15.59 -28.94
CA TRP A 102 6.21 -14.42 -29.59
C TRP A 102 5.20 -13.76 -28.66
N ASP A 103 5.47 -12.50 -28.28
CA ASP A 103 4.58 -11.66 -27.48
C ASP A 103 3.98 -12.34 -26.23
N PRO A 104 4.81 -12.94 -25.35
CA PRO A 104 4.32 -13.65 -24.19
C PRO A 104 3.71 -12.69 -23.16
N VAL A 105 2.67 -13.18 -22.49
CA VAL A 105 2.02 -12.51 -21.36
C VAL A 105 2.08 -13.39 -20.12
N CYS A 106 2.02 -12.80 -18.94
CA CYS A 106 1.91 -13.53 -17.69
C CYS A 106 0.79 -12.97 -16.81
N PRO A 107 0.12 -13.82 -16.00
CA PRO A 107 -0.93 -13.35 -15.12
C PRO A 107 -0.35 -12.46 -14.02
N LEU A 108 -1.02 -11.34 -13.75
CA LEU A 108 -0.73 -10.47 -12.62
C LEU A 108 -1.41 -11.05 -11.38
N ARG A 109 -0.64 -11.63 -10.48
CA ARG A 109 -1.17 -12.31 -9.29
C ARG A 109 -1.27 -11.41 -8.07
N LEU A 110 -0.37 -10.45 -7.94
CA LEU A 110 -0.34 -9.50 -6.83
C LEU A 110 -0.78 -8.14 -7.34
N SER A 111 -1.37 -7.37 -6.44
CA SER A 111 -1.70 -5.97 -6.75
C SER A 111 -0.42 -5.19 -7.08
N LEU A 112 -0.53 -4.27 -8.03
CA LEU A 112 0.60 -3.49 -8.52
C LEU A 112 0.21 -2.02 -8.68
N TYR A 113 1.15 -1.13 -8.43
CA TYR A 113 0.98 0.30 -8.68
C TYR A 113 0.51 0.55 -10.12
N GLY A 114 -0.51 1.39 -10.26
CA GLY A 114 -1.13 1.72 -11.55
C GLY A 114 -2.30 0.83 -11.97
N HIS A 115 -2.51 -0.32 -11.33
CA HIS A 115 -3.73 -1.09 -11.55
C HIS A 115 -4.91 -0.42 -10.81
N PRO A 116 -6.05 -0.15 -11.48
CA PRO A 116 -7.16 0.61 -10.90
C PRO A 116 -7.69 0.07 -9.58
N ASP A 117 -7.81 -1.26 -9.45
CA ASP A 117 -8.37 -1.89 -8.24
C ASP A 117 -7.34 -2.16 -7.14
N SER A 118 -6.05 -1.91 -7.37
CA SER A 118 -4.99 -2.25 -6.39
C SER A 118 -5.15 -1.51 -5.07
N GLY A 119 -5.60 -0.25 -5.10
CA GLY A 119 -5.83 0.55 -3.90
C GLY A 119 -6.89 -0.07 -2.99
N GLY A 120 -8.02 -0.48 -3.58
CA GLY A 120 -9.11 -1.12 -2.83
C GLY A 120 -8.72 -2.49 -2.25
N TYR A 121 -7.99 -3.31 -2.99
CA TYR A 121 -7.51 -4.60 -2.46
C TYR A 121 -6.49 -4.43 -1.35
N TRP A 122 -5.61 -3.45 -1.45
CA TRP A 122 -4.68 -3.11 -0.38
C TRP A 122 -5.42 -2.63 0.87
N GLU A 123 -6.39 -1.73 0.74
CA GLU A 123 -7.20 -1.25 1.87
C GLU A 123 -7.93 -2.40 2.58
N GLN A 124 -8.57 -3.30 1.82
CA GLN A 124 -9.24 -4.48 2.38
C GLN A 124 -8.24 -5.42 3.10
N HIS A 125 -7.06 -5.61 2.53
CA HIS A 125 -6.01 -6.44 3.14
C HIS A 125 -5.55 -5.83 4.46
N CYS A 126 -5.20 -4.55 4.46
CA CYS A 126 -4.82 -3.78 5.64
C CYS A 126 -5.89 -3.83 6.73
N GLU A 127 -7.12 -3.50 6.37
CA GLU A 127 -8.24 -3.51 7.30
C GLU A 127 -8.41 -4.89 7.95
N SER A 128 -8.42 -5.95 7.14
CA SER A 128 -8.55 -7.31 7.66
C SER A 128 -7.44 -7.64 8.65
N HIS A 129 -6.21 -7.26 8.38
CA HIS A 129 -5.07 -7.48 9.28
C HIS A 129 -5.24 -6.70 10.59
N VAL A 130 -5.49 -5.41 10.50
CA VAL A 130 -5.63 -4.49 11.64
C VAL A 130 -6.73 -4.95 12.61
N LEU A 131 -7.88 -5.40 12.08
CA LEU A 131 -8.99 -5.91 12.89
C LEU A 131 -8.61 -7.20 13.65
N THR A 132 -7.78 -8.08 13.06
CA THR A 132 -7.29 -9.28 13.76
C THR A 132 -6.37 -8.96 14.94
N LYS A 133 -5.80 -7.76 14.97
CA LYS A 133 -4.87 -7.28 16.00
C LYS A 133 -5.56 -6.50 17.13
N GLY A 134 -6.88 -6.56 17.21
CA GLY A 134 -7.67 -5.94 18.28
C GLY A 134 -8.03 -4.48 18.08
N PHE A 135 -7.71 -3.92 16.93
CA PHE A 135 -8.22 -2.60 16.56
C PHE A 135 -9.67 -2.70 16.10
N GLU A 136 -10.46 -1.70 16.41
CA GLU A 136 -11.86 -1.54 16.00
C GLU A 136 -11.97 -0.35 15.05
N LYS A 137 -12.89 -0.44 14.08
CA LYS A 137 -13.21 0.69 13.20
C LYS A 137 -13.85 1.83 13.99
N ILE A 138 -13.52 3.04 13.62
CA ILE A 138 -14.25 4.22 14.09
C ILE A 138 -15.35 4.50 13.08
N ASP A 139 -16.61 4.43 13.54
CA ASP A 139 -17.77 4.68 12.71
C ASP A 139 -17.67 6.04 12.01
N GLU A 140 -18.10 6.09 10.73
CA GLU A 140 -18.07 7.26 9.86
C GLU A 140 -16.67 7.82 9.51
N TRP A 141 -15.61 7.30 10.11
CA TRP A 141 -14.21 7.67 9.82
C TRP A 141 -13.45 6.55 9.10
N ARG A 142 -13.45 6.59 7.79
CA ARG A 142 -12.77 5.59 6.98
C ARG A 142 -11.25 5.58 7.23
N SER A 143 -10.66 4.38 7.21
CA SER A 143 -9.23 4.15 7.45
C SER A 143 -8.73 4.69 8.80
N CYS A 144 -9.65 4.74 9.79
CA CYS A 144 -9.39 5.14 11.17
C CYS A 144 -9.82 4.02 12.10
N TYR A 145 -8.94 3.70 13.04
CA TYR A 145 -9.10 2.56 13.95
C TYR A 145 -8.69 2.95 15.37
N TYR A 146 -9.28 2.28 16.34
CA TYR A 146 -8.96 2.46 17.74
C TYR A 146 -8.74 1.11 18.42
N HIS A 147 -7.68 0.99 19.21
CA HIS A 147 -7.43 -0.19 20.03
C HIS A 147 -7.87 0.10 21.48
N PRO A 148 -8.97 -0.50 21.97
CA PRO A 148 -9.57 -0.10 23.25
C PRO A 148 -8.67 -0.40 24.46
N GLU A 149 -7.96 -1.53 24.45
CA GLU A 149 -7.08 -1.89 25.57
C GLU A 149 -5.81 -1.05 25.62
N LEU A 150 -5.16 -0.85 24.47
CA LEU A 150 -3.94 -0.05 24.35
C LEU A 150 -4.20 1.45 24.28
N LYS A 151 -5.46 1.86 24.08
CA LYS A 151 -5.85 3.26 23.90
C LYS A 151 -5.08 3.93 22.76
N LEU A 152 -4.88 3.20 21.66
CA LEU A 152 -4.16 3.68 20.48
C LEU A 152 -5.13 4.07 19.39
N PHE A 153 -4.98 5.28 18.87
CA PHE A 153 -5.69 5.77 17.70
C PHE A 153 -4.77 5.63 16.48
N MET A 154 -5.23 4.90 15.49
CA MET A 154 -4.49 4.65 14.25
C MET A 154 -5.24 5.20 13.05
N ILE A 155 -4.50 5.81 12.15
CA ILE A 155 -4.97 6.20 10.83
C ILE A 155 -4.07 5.61 9.75
N ILE A 156 -4.67 5.25 8.62
CA ILE A 156 -3.98 4.70 7.46
C ILE A 156 -4.25 5.58 6.25
N TYR A 157 -3.19 6.07 5.64
CA TYR A 157 -3.24 6.83 4.40
C TYR A 157 -2.43 6.09 3.34
N VAL A 158 -3.08 5.23 2.58
CA VAL A 158 -2.48 4.33 1.57
C VAL A 158 -1.43 3.41 2.19
N ASP A 159 -0.15 3.75 2.10
CA ASP A 159 1.01 3.03 2.66
C ASP A 159 1.56 3.66 3.95
N ASP A 160 1.09 4.86 4.30
CA ASP A 160 1.49 5.57 5.53
C ASP A 160 0.55 5.25 6.70
N PHE A 161 1.14 4.79 7.79
CA PHE A 161 0.47 4.52 9.06
C PHE A 161 0.87 5.56 10.10
N LYS A 162 -0.09 6.11 10.82
CA LYS A 162 0.15 6.96 11.98
C LYS A 162 -0.58 6.38 13.19
N LEU A 163 0.15 6.21 14.28
CA LEU A 163 -0.35 5.69 15.55
C LEU A 163 -0.14 6.74 16.64
N ALA A 164 -1.18 7.08 17.38
CA ALA A 164 -1.17 8.05 18.45
C ALA A 164 -1.77 7.47 19.72
N GLY A 165 -1.24 7.83 20.89
CA GLY A 165 -1.75 7.39 22.19
C GLY A 165 -0.68 7.34 23.28
N PRO A 166 -0.93 6.63 24.40
CA PRO A 166 0.03 6.53 25.49
C PRO A 166 1.40 6.05 25.03
N ASN A 167 2.45 6.76 25.42
CA ASN A 167 3.83 6.46 25.00
C ASN A 167 4.25 5.01 25.29
N GLU A 168 3.82 4.49 26.44
CA GLU A 168 4.13 3.13 26.88
C GLU A 168 3.51 2.05 25.98
N ASN A 169 2.44 2.37 25.24
CA ASN A 169 1.71 1.42 24.41
C ASN A 169 2.08 1.51 22.92
N LEU A 170 2.73 2.59 22.49
CA LEU A 170 3.02 2.83 21.07
C LEU A 170 3.86 1.70 20.44
N GLN A 171 4.95 1.29 21.12
CA GLN A 171 5.79 0.22 20.60
C GLN A 171 5.03 -1.10 20.52
N MET A 172 4.25 -1.44 21.54
CA MET A 172 3.43 -2.64 21.56
C MET A 172 2.41 -2.65 20.43
N GLY A 173 1.79 -1.50 20.13
CA GLY A 173 0.89 -1.37 18.99
C GLY A 173 1.58 -1.65 17.65
N TRP A 174 2.83 -1.19 17.47
CA TRP A 174 3.61 -1.50 16.28
C TRP A 174 4.03 -2.97 16.19
N ASP A 175 4.42 -3.57 17.31
CA ASP A 175 4.81 -4.97 17.35
C ASP A 175 3.64 -5.89 16.96
N LEU A 176 2.41 -5.59 17.42
CA LEU A 176 1.20 -6.28 17.00
C LEU A 176 0.94 -6.20 15.49
N LEU A 177 1.20 -5.04 14.88
CA LEU A 177 0.97 -4.83 13.44
C LEU A 177 2.02 -5.52 12.55
N GLN A 178 3.19 -5.87 13.09
CA GLN A 178 4.27 -6.55 12.36
C GLN A 178 4.14 -8.09 12.37
N GLU A 179 3.35 -8.65 13.26
CA GLU A 179 3.04 -10.09 13.33
C GLU A 179 2.02 -10.53 12.28
#